data_f8a9126da874a7ee0c1b1bbeec168848
#
_entry.id   f8a9126da874a7ee0c1b1bbeec168848
#
_cell.length_a   1.000
_cell.length_b   1.000
_cell.length_c   1.000
_cell.angle_alpha   90.00
_cell.angle_beta   90.00
_cell.angle_gamma   90.00
#
_symmetry.space_group_name_H-M   'P 1'
#
loop_
_entity.id
_entity.type
_entity.pdbx_description
1 polymer ?
#
loop_
_entity_poly.entity_id
_entity_poly.type
_entity_poly.pdbx_seq_one_letter_code
_entity_poly.pdbx_strand_id
1 'polypeptide(L)'
;MVNESEIVTLIQEAKKSEKERKFKESLELYITLKDIDVKKGFAFNEVIQLPNQMSKPAAVCVMASGDMGLKAKDAKADEVLDNDGVNKLAEDKRATRKLINKYDFFLAD
;
A
#
# COMPACT_ATOMS: atom_id res chain seq x y z
N MET A 1 -12.70 27.96 0.42
CA MET A 1 -11.70 26.91 0.63
C MET A 1 -12.22 26.01 1.73
N VAL A 2 -12.21 24.71 1.57
CA VAL A 2 -12.74 23.78 2.59
C VAL A 2 -11.72 23.69 3.73
N ASN A 3 -12.18 23.90 4.96
CA ASN A 3 -11.31 23.84 6.15
C ASN A 3 -11.30 22.41 6.72
N GLU A 4 -10.21 22.05 7.39
CA GLU A 4 -10.05 20.75 8.05
C GLU A 4 -11.21 20.44 9.02
N SER A 5 -11.65 21.43 9.79
CA SER A 5 -12.79 21.32 10.71
C SER A 5 -14.10 21.01 10.01
N GLU A 6 -14.34 21.57 8.81
CA GLU A 6 -15.52 21.29 8.00
C GLU A 6 -15.50 19.86 7.49
N ILE A 7 -14.33 19.37 7.02
CA ILE A 7 -14.16 17.98 6.58
C ILE A 7 -14.46 17.00 7.71
N VAL A 8 -13.91 17.25 8.91
CA VAL A 8 -14.16 16.41 10.09
C VAL A 8 -15.64 16.38 10.46
N THR A 9 -16.31 17.53 10.42
CA THR A 9 -17.75 17.63 10.70
C THR A 9 -18.58 16.83 9.70
N LEU A 10 -18.30 16.97 8.41
CA LEU A 10 -18.99 16.22 7.34
C LEU A 10 -18.78 14.70 7.45
N ILE A 11 -17.57 14.26 7.82
CA ILE A 11 -17.28 12.84 8.07
C ILE A 11 -18.09 12.33 9.27
N GLN A 12 -18.20 13.13 10.34
CA GLN A 12 -18.98 12.75 11.52
C GLN A 12 -20.48 12.69 11.21
N GLU A 13 -21.00 13.60 10.41
CA GLU A 13 -22.40 13.59 9.95
C GLU A 13 -22.67 12.39 9.06
N ALA A 14 -21.79 12.10 8.10
CA ALA A 14 -21.89 10.90 7.26
C ALA A 14 -21.97 9.62 8.09
N LYS A 15 -21.09 9.47 9.10
CA LYS A 15 -21.12 8.33 10.01
C LYS A 15 -22.39 8.24 10.87
N LYS A 16 -22.99 9.35 11.26
CA LYS A 16 -24.23 9.37 12.06
C LYS A 16 -25.47 9.03 11.24
N SER A 17 -25.45 9.33 9.94
CA SER A 17 -26.58 9.07 9.04
C SER A 17 -26.67 7.62 8.56
N GLU A 18 -25.67 6.80 8.84
CA GLU A 18 -25.62 5.42 8.42
C GLU A 18 -26.48 4.50 9.30
N LYS A 19 -27.18 3.57 8.64
CA LYS A 19 -27.84 2.46 9.34
C LYS A 19 -26.78 1.51 9.84
N GLU A 20 -26.90 1.06 11.09
CA GLU A 20 -26.02 0.06 11.67
C GLU A 20 -25.95 -1.20 10.80
N ARG A 21 -24.76 -1.50 10.30
CA ARG A 21 -24.50 -2.64 9.42
C ARG A 21 -23.63 -3.68 10.13
N LYS A 22 -23.77 -4.94 9.72
CA LYS A 22 -23.05 -6.08 10.33
C LYS A 22 -21.60 -6.24 9.81
N PHE A 23 -21.09 -5.32 9.04
CA PHE A 23 -19.71 -5.35 8.49
C PHE A 23 -19.02 -4.00 8.68
N LYS A 24 -17.69 -4.00 8.63
CA LYS A 24 -16.90 -2.76 8.66
C LYS A 24 -17.07 -2.03 7.33
N GLU A 25 -17.50 -0.81 7.41
CA GLU A 25 -17.65 0.07 6.25
C GLU A 25 -16.34 0.77 5.94
N SER A 26 -16.12 1.05 4.65
CA SER A 26 -14.99 1.84 4.17
C SER A 26 -15.46 3.24 3.81
N LEU A 27 -14.64 4.24 4.10
CA LEU A 27 -14.87 5.61 3.71
C LEU A 27 -13.92 5.96 2.57
N GLU A 28 -14.46 6.46 1.46
CA GLU A 28 -13.69 6.97 0.34
C GLU A 28 -13.84 8.48 0.24
N LEU A 29 -12.73 9.17 0.00
CA LEU A 29 -12.70 10.62 -0.16
C LEU A 29 -12.33 10.96 -1.60
N TYR A 30 -13.21 11.68 -2.29
CA TYR A 30 -12.97 12.24 -3.62
C TYR A 30 -12.76 13.74 -3.53
N ILE A 31 -11.60 14.21 -3.97
CA ILE A 31 -11.27 15.63 -4.00
C ILE A 31 -11.21 16.09 -5.45
N THR A 32 -12.12 16.98 -5.83
CA THR A 32 -12.09 17.61 -7.15
C THR A 32 -11.46 18.98 -7.06
N LEU A 33 -10.37 19.17 -7.78
CA LEU A 33 -9.67 20.44 -7.89
C LEU A 33 -10.15 21.16 -9.16
N LYS A 34 -10.47 22.46 -9.03
CA LYS A 34 -10.90 23.32 -10.14
C LYS A 34 -9.80 24.32 -10.48
N ASP A 35 -9.81 24.80 -11.70
CA ASP A 35 -8.92 25.87 -12.18
C ASP A 35 -7.43 25.53 -12.10
N ILE A 36 -7.08 24.23 -12.25
CA ILE A 36 -5.71 23.75 -12.27
C ILE A 36 -5.28 23.51 -13.71
N ASP A 37 -4.22 24.19 -14.12
CA ASP A 37 -3.57 23.97 -15.40
C ASP A 37 -2.31 23.10 -15.22
N VAL A 38 -2.45 21.82 -15.50
CA VAL A 38 -1.36 20.83 -15.37
C VAL A 38 -0.16 21.19 -16.26
N LYS A 39 -0.38 21.87 -17.37
CA LYS A 39 0.71 22.32 -18.27
C LYS A 39 1.56 23.45 -17.68
N LYS A 40 1.02 24.18 -16.70
CA LYS A 40 1.72 25.27 -16.00
C LYS A 40 2.44 24.83 -14.73
N GLY A 41 2.67 23.54 -14.53
CA GLY A 41 3.50 23.03 -13.43
C GLY A 41 2.74 22.62 -12.16
N PHE A 42 1.41 22.51 -12.22
CA PHE A 42 0.59 21.99 -11.10
C PHE A 42 0.48 20.44 -11.08
N ALA A 43 1.41 19.74 -11.72
CA ALA A 43 1.51 18.31 -11.59
C ALA A 43 2.39 17.96 -10.38
N PHE A 44 1.89 17.16 -9.46
CA PHE A 44 2.65 16.62 -8.34
C PHE A 44 2.43 15.12 -8.21
N ASN A 45 3.45 14.45 -7.73
CA ASN A 45 3.40 13.04 -7.37
C ASN A 45 4.18 12.89 -6.06
N GLU A 46 3.45 12.74 -4.97
CA GLU A 46 4.03 12.67 -3.63
C GLU A 46 3.58 11.41 -2.92
N VAL A 47 4.50 10.82 -2.17
CA VAL A 47 4.22 9.68 -1.29
C VAL A 47 3.99 10.21 0.12
N ILE A 48 2.78 10.05 0.63
CA ILE A 48 2.41 10.49 1.97
C ILE A 48 2.33 9.27 2.89
N GLN A 49 3.09 9.32 3.97
CA GLN A 49 3.01 8.30 5.00
C GLN A 49 1.79 8.56 5.90
N LEU A 50 0.87 7.60 5.94
CA LEU A 50 -0.32 7.71 6.77
C LEU A 50 0.03 7.48 8.26
N PRO A 51 -0.62 8.22 9.18
CA PRO A 51 -0.34 8.11 10.61
C PRO A 51 -0.78 6.78 11.22
N ASN A 52 -1.78 6.13 10.63
CA ASN A 52 -2.31 4.86 11.11
C ASN A 52 -1.96 3.73 10.15
N GLN A 53 -1.50 2.63 10.70
CA GLN A 53 -1.24 1.43 9.92
C GLN A 53 -2.54 0.72 9.53
N MET A 54 -2.49 -0.02 8.43
CA MET A 54 -3.59 -0.91 8.05
C MET A 54 -3.82 -1.97 9.14
N SER A 55 -5.07 -2.33 9.35
CA SER A 55 -5.47 -3.35 10.36
C SER A 55 -4.85 -4.72 10.11
N LYS A 56 -4.55 -5.05 8.85
CA LYS A 56 -3.82 -6.24 8.45
C LYS A 56 -2.53 -5.78 7.74
N PRO A 57 -1.35 -6.02 8.34
CA PRO A 57 -0.09 -5.72 7.65
C PRO A 57 -0.01 -6.54 6.36
N ALA A 58 0.48 -5.91 5.30
CA ALA A 58 0.72 -6.59 4.03
C ALA A 58 1.97 -7.47 4.15
N ALA A 59 1.90 -8.69 3.67
CA ALA A 59 3.04 -9.57 3.59
C ALA A 59 3.87 -9.25 2.33
N VAL A 60 5.14 -8.92 2.52
CA VAL A 60 6.04 -8.45 1.45
C VAL A 60 7.21 -9.41 1.26
N CYS A 61 7.38 -9.87 0.03
CA CYS A 61 8.55 -10.65 -0.40
C CYS A 61 9.47 -9.77 -1.24
N VAL A 62 10.75 -9.73 -0.90
CA VAL A 62 11.76 -8.94 -1.60
C VAL A 62 12.71 -9.87 -2.34
N MET A 63 12.91 -9.62 -3.62
CA MET A 63 13.91 -10.32 -4.45
C MET A 63 15.10 -9.40 -4.63
N ALA A 64 16.12 -9.59 -3.82
CA ALA A 64 17.32 -8.77 -3.84
C ALA A 64 18.53 -9.55 -3.34
N SER A 65 19.70 -9.23 -3.88
CA SER A 65 20.98 -9.83 -3.49
C SER A 65 21.94 -8.80 -2.90
N GLY A 66 23.01 -9.26 -2.27
CA GLY A 66 24.04 -8.39 -1.72
C GLY A 66 23.51 -7.39 -0.69
N ASP A 67 23.95 -6.13 -0.81
CA ASP A 67 23.61 -5.06 0.14
C ASP A 67 22.11 -4.75 0.18
N MET A 68 21.42 -4.86 -0.94
CA MET A 68 19.97 -4.63 -1.00
C MET A 68 19.21 -5.72 -0.26
N GLY A 69 19.68 -6.97 -0.34
CA GLY A 69 19.13 -8.08 0.45
C GLY A 69 19.29 -7.86 1.95
N LEU A 70 20.42 -7.32 2.41
CA LEU A 70 20.64 -6.95 3.82
C LEU A 70 19.71 -5.82 4.25
N LYS A 71 19.61 -4.76 3.46
CA LYS A 71 18.68 -3.64 3.72
C LYS A 71 17.23 -4.07 3.79
N ALA A 72 16.81 -5.01 2.94
CA ALA A 72 15.46 -5.57 2.97
C ALA A 72 15.18 -6.35 4.26
N LYS A 73 16.18 -7.10 4.78
CA LYS A 73 16.08 -7.78 6.09
C LYS A 73 16.01 -6.79 7.24
N ASP A 74 16.84 -5.75 7.22
CA ASP A 74 16.83 -4.68 8.23
C ASP A 74 15.50 -3.92 8.22
N ALA A 75 14.89 -3.73 7.05
CA ALA A 75 13.56 -3.16 6.87
C ALA A 75 12.41 -4.10 7.28
N LYS A 76 12.74 -5.32 7.79
CA LYS A 76 11.77 -6.34 8.23
C LYS A 76 10.84 -6.81 7.14
N ALA A 77 11.33 -6.99 5.90
CA ALA A 77 10.59 -7.72 4.88
C ALA A 77 10.29 -9.15 5.36
N ASP A 78 9.12 -9.67 5.04
CA ASP A 78 8.68 -11.00 5.52
C ASP A 78 9.53 -12.12 4.93
N GLU A 79 9.98 -11.97 3.69
CA GLU A 79 10.93 -12.88 3.05
C GLU A 79 11.85 -12.11 2.09
N VAL A 80 13.10 -12.53 2.05
CA VAL A 80 14.10 -11.99 1.11
C VAL A 80 14.68 -13.16 0.33
N LEU A 81 14.50 -13.14 -0.98
CA LEU A 81 15.02 -14.13 -1.91
C LEU A 81 16.25 -13.57 -2.62
N ASP A 82 17.31 -14.32 -2.62
CA ASP A 82 18.50 -14.08 -3.43
C ASP A 82 18.35 -14.66 -4.86
N ASN A 83 19.36 -14.46 -5.70
CA ASN A 83 19.36 -14.98 -7.06
C ASN A 83 19.19 -16.50 -7.11
N ASP A 84 19.78 -17.24 -6.17
CA ASP A 84 19.65 -18.69 -6.12
C ASP A 84 18.23 -19.12 -5.74
N GLY A 85 17.61 -18.40 -4.82
CA GLY A 85 16.20 -18.58 -4.45
C GLY A 85 15.26 -18.34 -5.62
N VAL A 86 15.49 -17.27 -6.39
CA VAL A 86 14.70 -16.94 -7.59
C VAL A 86 14.87 -17.99 -8.68
N ASN A 87 16.11 -18.45 -8.93
CA ASN A 87 16.38 -19.50 -9.94
C ASN A 87 15.68 -20.82 -9.58
N LYS A 88 15.70 -21.24 -8.31
CA LYS A 88 14.97 -22.43 -7.85
C LYS A 88 13.45 -22.31 -8.07
N LEU A 89 12.90 -21.11 -7.87
CA LEU A 89 11.49 -20.87 -8.14
C LEU A 89 11.15 -20.93 -9.64
N ALA A 90 12.06 -20.51 -10.50
CA ALA A 90 11.88 -20.59 -11.94
C ALA A 90 11.75 -22.06 -12.43
N GLU A 91 12.41 -23.00 -11.75
CA GLU A 91 12.38 -24.43 -12.05
C GLU A 91 11.15 -25.14 -11.47
N ASP A 92 10.59 -24.64 -10.34
CA ASP A 92 9.46 -25.27 -9.65
C ASP A 92 8.18 -24.39 -9.67
N LYS A 93 7.31 -24.66 -10.63
CA LYS A 93 6.02 -23.99 -10.76
C LYS A 93 5.09 -24.15 -9.54
N ARG A 94 5.23 -25.22 -8.76
CA ARG A 94 4.41 -25.43 -7.55
C ARG A 94 4.89 -24.55 -6.42
N ALA A 95 6.22 -24.45 -6.24
CA ALA A 95 6.84 -23.55 -5.26
C ALA A 95 6.49 -22.09 -5.58
N THR A 96 6.57 -21.69 -6.85
CA THR A 96 6.20 -20.34 -7.32
C THR A 96 4.75 -20.01 -6.99
N ARG A 97 3.79 -20.90 -7.26
CA ARG A 97 2.38 -20.69 -6.90
C ARG A 97 2.15 -20.55 -5.40
N LYS A 98 2.84 -21.35 -4.60
CA LYS A 98 2.76 -21.25 -3.13
C LYS A 98 3.30 -19.89 -2.65
N LEU A 99 4.39 -19.42 -3.21
CA LEU A 99 4.97 -18.11 -2.89
C LEU A 99 4.01 -16.98 -3.23
N ILE A 100 3.44 -16.98 -4.44
CA ILE A 100 2.48 -15.96 -4.90
C ILE A 100 1.25 -15.89 -3.97
N ASN A 101 0.77 -17.04 -3.50
CA ASN A 101 -0.39 -17.07 -2.61
C ASN A 101 -0.05 -16.70 -1.16
N LYS A 102 1.22 -16.68 -0.79
CA LYS A 102 1.69 -16.39 0.58
C LYS A 102 1.88 -14.90 0.83
N TYR A 103 2.30 -14.14 -0.19
CA TYR A 103 2.64 -12.72 -0.07
C TYR A 103 1.69 -11.84 -0.87
N ASP A 104 1.40 -10.66 -0.33
CA ASP A 104 0.52 -9.67 -0.95
C ASP A 104 1.28 -8.81 -1.97
N PHE A 105 2.56 -8.53 -1.72
CA PHE A 105 3.41 -7.69 -2.58
C PHE A 105 4.78 -8.31 -2.81
N PHE A 106 5.32 -8.05 -3.99
CA PHE A 106 6.65 -8.46 -4.41
C PHE A 106 7.44 -7.24 -4.85
N LEU A 107 8.65 -7.09 -4.30
CA LEU A 107 9.60 -6.07 -4.69
C LEU A 107 10.83 -6.75 -5.30
N ALA A 108 11.36 -6.19 -6.37
CA ALA A 108 12.57 -6.69 -7.01
C ALA A 108 13.57 -5.54 -7.22
N ASP A 109 14.83 -5.82 -7.00
CA ASP A 109 15.95 -4.92 -7.32
C ASP A 109 16.35 -5.10 -8.80
#